data_6481c18f9dbe786bc2cefe0877ea0b34
#
_entry.id   6481c18f9dbe786bc2cefe0877ea0b34
#
_cell.length_a   1.000
_cell.length_b   1.000
_cell.length_c   1.000
_cell.angle_alpha   90.00
_cell.angle_beta   90.00
_cell.angle_gamma   90.00
#
_symmetry.space_group_name_H-M   'P 1'
#
loop_
_entity.id
_entity.type
_entity.pdbx_description
1 polymer ?
#
loop_
_entity_poly.entity_id
_entity_poly.type
_entity_poly.pdbx_seq_one_letter_code
_entity_poly.pdbx_strand_id
1 'polypeptide(L)'
;MMSWQTILAIGSGGFIGAVLRAYLNGLISHKLPHDLPYGTLGVNLLGSFFMGLLMAYFMYTSVFSIQAKSFLSTGLLGALTTYSTFAIESLLLLQGGHVFLATANITLNAVGTVFMAGSGFYVGKFLTHS
;
A
#
# COMPACT_ATOMS: atom_id res chain seq x y z
N MET A 1 9.55 -21.05 -12.03
CA MET A 1 9.94 -19.80 -12.71
C MET A 1 8.71 -19.06 -13.21
N MET A 2 8.79 -17.75 -13.27
CA MET A 2 7.65 -16.94 -13.74
C MET A 2 7.52 -17.02 -15.27
N SER A 3 6.27 -17.09 -15.74
CA SER A 3 5.98 -16.97 -17.16
C SER A 3 6.16 -15.53 -17.64
N TRP A 4 6.31 -15.35 -18.96
CA TRP A 4 6.38 -14.01 -19.55
C TRP A 4 5.12 -13.19 -19.27
N GLN A 5 3.96 -13.86 -19.27
CA GLN A 5 2.70 -13.21 -18.95
C GLN A 5 2.67 -12.65 -17.55
N THR A 6 3.21 -13.41 -16.59
CA THR A 6 3.30 -12.96 -15.19
C THR A 6 4.28 -11.79 -15.05
N ILE A 7 5.43 -11.85 -15.72
CA ILE A 7 6.41 -10.76 -15.70
C ILE A 7 5.79 -9.47 -16.26
N LEU A 8 5.10 -9.57 -17.39
CA LEU A 8 4.44 -8.42 -17.98
C LEU A 8 3.31 -7.88 -17.11
N ALA A 9 2.57 -8.77 -16.46
CA ALA A 9 1.50 -8.36 -15.52
C ALA A 9 2.08 -7.58 -14.34
N ILE A 10 3.14 -8.10 -13.72
CA ILE A 10 3.80 -7.42 -12.59
C ILE A 10 4.40 -6.09 -13.05
N GLY A 11 5.08 -6.09 -14.19
CA GLY A 11 5.75 -4.89 -14.71
C GLY A 11 4.76 -3.78 -15.05
N SER A 12 3.67 -4.11 -15.75
CA SER A 12 2.65 -3.13 -16.11
C SER A 12 1.90 -2.62 -14.87
N GLY A 13 1.53 -3.53 -13.96
CA GLY A 13 0.92 -3.15 -12.69
C GLY A 13 1.84 -2.29 -11.85
N GLY A 14 3.12 -2.66 -11.78
CA GLY A 14 4.14 -1.92 -11.06
C GLY A 14 4.37 -0.53 -11.61
N PHE A 15 4.37 -0.39 -12.93
CA PHE A 15 4.46 0.92 -13.58
C PHE A 15 3.31 1.81 -13.13
N ILE A 16 2.09 1.32 -13.23
CA ILE A 16 0.89 2.07 -12.85
C ILE A 16 0.92 2.39 -11.35
N GLY A 17 1.25 1.42 -10.52
CA GLY A 17 1.30 1.59 -9.07
C GLY A 17 2.33 2.63 -8.62
N ALA A 18 3.52 2.59 -9.22
CA ALA A 18 4.59 3.54 -8.88
C ALA A 18 4.23 4.97 -9.28
N VAL A 19 3.66 5.15 -10.48
CA VAL A 19 3.22 6.48 -10.94
C VAL A 19 2.06 6.98 -10.07
N LEU A 20 1.11 6.09 -9.77
CA LEU A 20 -0.03 6.42 -8.92
C LEU A 20 0.43 6.81 -7.51
N ARG A 21 1.41 6.08 -6.96
CA ARG A 21 2.01 6.43 -5.65
C ARG A 21 2.58 7.84 -5.66
N ALA A 22 3.38 8.17 -6.67
CA ALA A 22 3.98 9.49 -6.77
C ALA A 22 2.91 10.58 -6.87
N TYR A 23 1.87 10.33 -7.66
CA TYR A 23 0.76 11.27 -7.82
C TYR A 23 -0.02 11.47 -6.52
N LEU A 24 -0.43 10.38 -5.88
CA LEU A 24 -1.20 10.44 -4.63
C LEU A 24 -0.38 11.02 -3.48
N ASN A 25 0.89 10.64 -3.39
CA ASN A 25 1.78 11.20 -2.38
C ASN A 25 1.88 12.72 -2.53
N GLY A 26 2.09 13.21 -3.74
CA GLY A 26 2.13 14.64 -4.01
C GLY A 26 0.81 15.33 -3.67
N LEU A 27 -0.30 14.72 -4.05
CA LEU A 27 -1.64 15.28 -3.80
C LEU A 27 -1.93 15.40 -2.30
N ILE A 28 -1.65 14.34 -1.54
CA ILE A 28 -1.87 14.32 -0.09
C ILE A 28 -0.93 15.31 0.60
N SER A 29 0.35 15.29 0.24
CA SER A 29 1.35 16.17 0.86
C SER A 29 1.07 17.65 0.59
N HIS A 30 0.49 17.98 -0.56
CA HIS A 30 0.14 19.35 -0.89
C HIS A 30 -0.99 19.90 -0.02
N LYS A 31 -1.92 19.04 0.39
CA LYS A 31 -3.12 19.44 1.11
C LYS A 31 -3.01 19.38 2.63
N LEU A 32 -2.01 18.68 3.15
CA LEU A 32 -1.86 18.45 4.59
C LEU A 32 -0.61 19.14 5.13
N PRO A 33 -0.54 19.39 6.46
CA PRO A 33 0.67 19.93 7.08
C PRO A 33 1.89 19.06 6.82
N HIS A 34 3.08 19.64 6.94
CA HIS A 34 4.33 18.96 6.61
C HIS A 34 5.08 18.43 7.84
N ASP A 35 4.44 18.42 9.02
CA ASP A 35 5.04 17.89 10.24
C ASP A 35 5.21 16.37 10.20
N LEU A 36 4.27 15.66 9.56
CA LEU A 36 4.38 14.22 9.28
C LEU A 36 4.38 13.99 7.77
N PRO A 37 5.01 12.87 7.31
CA PRO A 37 4.96 12.49 5.90
C PRO A 37 3.60 11.81 5.58
N TYR A 38 2.55 12.60 5.55
CA TYR A 38 1.18 12.10 5.35
C TYR A 38 0.98 11.45 3.98
N GLY A 39 1.75 11.87 2.95
CA GLY A 39 1.65 11.27 1.63
C GLY A 39 2.02 9.79 1.65
N THR A 40 3.16 9.46 2.25
CA THR A 40 3.62 8.08 2.41
C THR A 40 2.66 7.29 3.28
N LEU A 41 2.26 7.85 4.41
CA LEU A 41 1.30 7.21 5.31
C LEU A 41 -0.01 6.92 4.57
N GLY A 42 -0.52 7.88 3.83
CA GLY A 42 -1.78 7.76 3.09
C GLY A 42 -1.75 6.63 2.06
N VAL A 43 -0.69 6.56 1.23
CA VAL A 43 -0.60 5.50 0.22
C VAL A 43 -0.39 4.13 0.86
N ASN A 44 0.33 4.06 1.98
CA ASN A 44 0.51 2.80 2.70
C ASN A 44 -0.79 2.31 3.33
N LEU A 45 -1.57 3.19 3.95
CA LEU A 45 -2.88 2.85 4.53
C LEU A 45 -3.86 2.42 3.44
N LEU A 46 -3.95 3.22 2.38
CA LEU A 46 -4.87 2.95 1.27
C LEU A 46 -4.52 1.65 0.56
N GLY A 47 -3.24 1.46 0.25
CA GLY A 47 -2.77 0.25 -0.41
C GLY A 47 -2.96 -0.99 0.44
N SER A 48 -2.76 -0.88 1.76
CA SER A 48 -2.97 -1.99 2.69
C SER A 48 -4.45 -2.39 2.77
N PHE A 49 -5.35 -1.42 2.78
CA PHE A 49 -6.79 -1.70 2.72
C PHE A 49 -7.16 -2.50 1.48
N PHE A 50 -6.72 -2.03 0.31
CA PHE A 50 -7.03 -2.71 -0.95
C PHE A 50 -6.33 -4.06 -1.06
N MET A 51 -5.13 -4.21 -0.49
CA MET A 51 -4.47 -5.52 -0.44
C MET A 51 -5.28 -6.52 0.37
N GLY A 52 -5.80 -6.10 1.52
CA GLY A 52 -6.67 -6.94 2.33
C GLY A 52 -7.95 -7.33 1.59
N LEU A 53 -8.57 -6.35 0.93
CA LEU A 53 -9.77 -6.57 0.11
C LEU A 53 -9.49 -7.60 -1.00
N LEU A 54 -8.41 -7.42 -1.75
CA LEU A 54 -8.02 -8.36 -2.81
C LEU A 54 -7.72 -9.75 -2.26
N MET A 55 -7.04 -9.82 -1.13
CA MET A 55 -6.69 -11.12 -0.53
C MET A 55 -7.94 -11.92 -0.19
N ALA A 56 -8.99 -11.26 0.32
CA ALA A 56 -10.26 -11.93 0.58
C ALA A 56 -10.88 -12.47 -0.72
N TYR A 57 -10.87 -11.67 -1.78
CA TYR A 57 -11.37 -12.14 -3.09
C TYR A 57 -10.54 -13.31 -3.61
N PHE A 58 -9.22 -13.28 -3.44
CA PHE A 58 -8.36 -14.38 -3.88
C PHE A 58 -8.62 -15.66 -3.10
N MET A 59 -8.93 -15.54 -1.82
CA MET A 59 -9.16 -16.72 -0.96
C MET A 59 -10.55 -17.31 -1.12
N TYR A 60 -11.55 -16.47 -1.34
CA TYR A 60 -12.97 -16.91 -1.30
C TYR A 60 -13.62 -16.99 -2.67
N THR A 61 -12.94 -16.60 -3.74
CA THR A 61 -13.46 -16.70 -5.10
C THR A 61 -12.38 -17.23 -6.02
N SER A 62 -12.78 -17.60 -7.23
CA SER A 62 -11.85 -18.02 -8.29
C SER A 62 -11.99 -17.15 -9.54
N VAL A 63 -12.42 -15.89 -9.35
CA VAL A 63 -12.68 -14.98 -10.48
C VAL A 63 -11.42 -14.40 -11.11
N PHE A 64 -10.28 -14.45 -10.40
CA PHE A 64 -9.04 -13.85 -10.88
C PHE A 64 -8.08 -14.90 -11.44
N SER A 65 -7.54 -14.64 -12.62
CA SER A 65 -6.43 -15.43 -13.17
C SER A 65 -5.13 -15.19 -12.38
N ILE A 66 -4.14 -16.04 -12.60
CA ILE A 66 -2.81 -15.87 -12.00
C ILE A 66 -2.22 -14.51 -12.40
N GLN A 67 -2.37 -14.14 -13.68
CA GLN A 67 -1.85 -12.87 -14.19
C GLN A 67 -2.57 -11.68 -13.57
N ALA A 68 -3.88 -11.76 -13.39
CA ALA A 68 -4.65 -10.69 -12.76
C ALA A 68 -4.25 -10.53 -11.28
N LYS A 69 -4.06 -11.63 -10.55
CA LYS A 69 -3.57 -11.59 -9.17
C LYS A 69 -2.21 -10.92 -9.09
N SER A 70 -1.30 -11.29 -9.99
CA SER A 70 0.06 -10.72 -10.02
C SER A 70 0.03 -9.24 -10.39
N PHE A 71 -0.81 -8.85 -11.35
CA PHE A 71 -0.97 -7.46 -11.75
C PHE A 71 -1.46 -6.59 -10.60
N LEU A 72 -2.51 -7.03 -9.90
CA LEU A 72 -3.16 -6.24 -8.87
C LEU A 72 -2.37 -6.22 -7.56
N SER A 73 -1.85 -7.37 -7.11
CA SER A 73 -1.19 -7.45 -5.81
C SER A 73 0.28 -7.07 -5.89
N THR A 74 1.10 -7.89 -6.52
CA THR A 74 2.55 -7.67 -6.60
C THR A 74 2.87 -6.41 -7.41
N GLY A 75 2.19 -6.23 -8.53
CA GLY A 75 2.43 -5.09 -9.42
C GLY A 75 1.85 -3.81 -8.86
N LEU A 76 0.52 -3.67 -8.97
CA LEU A 76 -0.15 -2.40 -8.68
C LEU A 76 -0.02 -1.99 -7.22
N LEU A 77 -0.53 -2.79 -6.30
CA LEU A 77 -0.54 -2.44 -4.88
C LEU A 77 0.85 -2.56 -4.25
N GLY A 78 1.66 -3.51 -4.71
CA GLY A 78 3.03 -3.63 -4.26
C GLY A 78 3.88 -2.39 -4.59
N ALA A 79 3.66 -1.77 -5.73
CA ALA A 79 4.36 -0.55 -6.11
C ALA A 79 3.70 0.73 -5.56
N LEU A 80 2.41 0.67 -5.25
CA LEU A 80 1.69 1.80 -4.63
C LEU A 80 2.17 2.05 -3.21
N THR A 81 2.40 1.00 -2.42
CA THR A 81 2.89 1.10 -1.05
C THR A 81 4.41 1.19 -1.03
N THR A 82 4.97 1.76 0.03
CA THR A 82 6.43 1.93 0.11
C THR A 82 6.92 1.83 1.55
N TYR A 83 7.75 0.82 1.79
CA TYR A 83 8.41 0.64 3.09
C TYR A 83 9.68 1.49 3.19
N SER A 84 10.45 1.56 2.11
CA SER A 84 11.74 2.27 2.13
C SER A 84 11.58 3.78 2.33
N THR A 85 10.58 4.39 1.71
CA THR A 85 10.29 5.81 1.89
C THR A 85 9.85 6.09 3.33
N PHE A 86 8.99 5.26 3.89
CA PHE A 86 8.60 5.32 5.30
C PHE A 86 9.83 5.24 6.21
N ALA A 87 10.74 4.32 5.91
CA ALA A 87 11.93 4.12 6.75
C ALA A 87 12.85 5.35 6.74
N ILE A 88 13.15 5.90 5.57
CA ILE A 88 14.04 7.07 5.47
C ILE A 88 13.37 8.32 6.06
N GLU A 89 12.08 8.50 5.88
CA GLU A 89 11.36 9.64 6.45
C GLU A 89 11.35 9.57 7.97
N SER A 90 11.20 8.38 8.54
CA SER A 90 11.28 8.18 10.00
C SER A 90 12.68 8.47 10.53
N LEU A 91 13.72 8.05 9.81
CA LEU A 91 15.10 8.34 10.18
C LEU A 91 15.35 9.86 10.16
N LEU A 92 14.88 10.55 9.13
CA LEU A 92 15.08 12.00 9.03
C LEU A 92 14.38 12.75 10.15
N LEU A 93 13.22 12.29 10.59
CA LEU A 93 12.54 12.86 11.76
C LEU A 93 13.37 12.67 13.02
N LEU A 94 13.96 11.48 13.21
CA LEU A 94 14.84 11.22 14.34
C LEU A 94 16.09 12.11 14.30
N GLN A 95 16.72 12.23 13.15
CA GLN A 95 17.91 13.07 12.99
C GLN A 95 17.62 14.55 13.23
N GLY A 96 16.41 14.99 12.90
CA GLY A 96 15.97 16.37 13.16
C GLY A 96 15.54 16.62 14.60
N GLY A 97 15.63 15.63 15.48
CA GLY A 97 15.23 15.76 16.87
C GLY A 97 13.74 15.61 17.12
N HIS A 98 12.97 15.23 16.11
CA HIS A 98 11.52 15.08 16.20
C HIS A 98 11.14 13.66 16.62
N VAL A 99 11.53 13.26 17.83
CA VAL A 99 11.37 11.87 18.31
C VAL A 99 9.89 11.49 18.41
N PHE A 100 9.04 12.40 18.87
CA PHE A 100 7.60 12.13 18.98
C PHE A 100 6.98 11.89 17.59
N LEU A 101 7.30 12.75 16.61
CA LEU A 101 6.79 12.62 15.25
C LEU A 101 7.32 11.36 14.57
N ALA A 102 8.58 11.01 14.80
CA ALA A 102 9.16 9.76 14.28
C ALA A 102 8.43 8.55 14.86
N THR A 103 8.20 8.53 16.16
CA THR A 103 7.48 7.45 16.85
C THR A 103 6.06 7.34 16.33
N ALA A 104 5.37 8.48 16.14
CA ALA A 104 4.04 8.51 15.57
C ALA A 104 4.01 7.96 14.16
N ASN A 105 4.97 8.37 13.33
CA ASN A 105 5.07 7.89 11.95
C ASN A 105 5.29 6.38 11.89
N ILE A 106 6.21 5.86 12.70
CA ILE A 106 6.49 4.42 12.76
C ILE A 106 5.25 3.66 13.23
N THR A 107 4.61 4.12 14.29
CA THR A 107 3.42 3.46 14.86
C THR A 107 2.25 3.46 13.87
N LEU A 108 1.97 4.61 13.27
CA LEU A 108 0.86 4.74 12.33
C LEU A 108 1.07 3.88 11.07
N ASN A 109 2.30 3.82 10.56
CA ASN A 109 2.58 2.94 9.42
C ASN A 109 2.52 1.47 9.81
N ALA A 110 3.16 1.08 10.93
CA ALA A 110 3.25 -0.33 11.34
C ALA A 110 1.90 -0.88 11.78
N VAL A 111 1.20 -0.18 12.67
CA VAL A 111 -0.07 -0.65 13.23
C VAL A 111 -1.24 -0.29 12.31
N GLY A 112 -1.23 0.93 11.77
CA GLY A 112 -2.30 1.41 10.92
C GLY A 112 -2.48 0.57 9.66
N THR A 113 -1.38 0.17 9.02
CA THR A 113 -1.45 -0.66 7.81
C THR A 113 -2.02 -2.04 8.09
N VAL A 114 -1.64 -2.66 9.22
CA VAL A 114 -2.19 -3.96 9.62
C VAL A 114 -3.68 -3.83 9.89
N PHE A 115 -4.10 -2.77 10.58
CA PHE A 115 -5.51 -2.49 10.83
C PHE A 115 -6.27 -2.28 9.53
N MET A 116 -5.72 -1.52 8.60
CA MET A 116 -6.35 -1.26 7.29
C MET A 116 -6.43 -2.52 6.44
N ALA A 117 -5.38 -3.35 6.46
CA ALA A 117 -5.39 -4.63 5.74
C ALA A 117 -6.49 -5.55 6.31
N GLY A 118 -6.61 -5.61 7.64
CA GLY A 118 -7.68 -6.37 8.29
C GLY A 118 -9.06 -5.84 7.93
N SER A 119 -9.22 -4.51 7.93
CA SER A 119 -10.50 -3.89 7.55
C SER A 119 -10.88 -4.23 6.12
N GLY A 120 -9.94 -4.11 5.18
CA GLY A 120 -10.17 -4.48 3.78
C GLY A 120 -10.50 -5.94 3.62
N PHE A 121 -9.79 -6.81 4.34
CA PHE A 121 -10.02 -8.25 4.30
C PHE A 121 -11.45 -8.59 4.75
N TYR A 122 -11.89 -8.03 5.87
CA TYR A 122 -13.23 -8.32 6.38
C TYR A 122 -14.34 -7.73 5.51
N VAL A 123 -14.10 -6.56 4.90
CA VAL A 123 -15.02 -6.02 3.89
C VAL A 123 -15.13 -6.98 2.70
N GLY A 124 -13.98 -7.43 2.18
CA GLY A 124 -13.96 -8.37 1.07
C GLY A 124 -14.62 -9.70 1.41
N LYS A 125 -14.37 -10.21 2.62
CA LYS A 125 -15.01 -11.43 3.10
C LYS A 125 -16.53 -11.27 3.14
N PHE A 126 -17.02 -10.16 3.67
CA PHE A 126 -18.45 -9.86 3.71
C PHE A 126 -19.05 -9.83 2.29
N LEU A 127 -18.37 -9.14 1.36
CA LEU A 127 -18.87 -9.00 -0.01
C LEU A 127 -18.89 -10.33 -0.77
N THR A 128 -17.95 -11.23 -0.48
CA THR A 128 -17.86 -12.53 -1.16
C THR A 128 -18.80 -13.59 -0.57
N HIS A 129 -19.34 -13.36 0.60
CA HIS A 129 -20.25 -14.31 1.29
C HIS A 129 -21.71 -13.83 1.31
N SER A 130 -22.01 -12.69 0.66
CA SER A 130 -23.38 -12.16 0.61
C SER A 130 -24.21 -12.71 -0.54
#